data_f58b89ca65a7b17be5dbd142cc2f0d78
#
_entry.id   f58b89ca65a7b17be5dbd142cc2f0d78
#
_cell.length_a   1.000
_cell.length_b   1.000
_cell.length_c   1.000
_cell.angle_alpha   90.00
_cell.angle_beta   90.00
_cell.angle_gamma   90.00
#
_symmetry.space_group_name_H-M   'P 1'
#
loop_
_entity.id
_entity.type
_entity.pdbx_description
1 polymer ?
#
loop_
_entity_poly.entity_id
_entity_poly.type
_entity_poly.pdbx_seq_one_letter_code
_entity_poly.pdbx_strand_id
1 'polypeptide(L)'
;MTTDFKLTDKIGDIVAIFPGAASLFMDNRIDFCCGGNRPLEEAIGNETINKKDLLKQLNIRHKEFKDKEVEFIDWARETPTKLIRHVVDTHHNYLNNELPRISELVLKILQVHGLTHPELFKVHKLYNALRTELEGHLVKEERIIFPAIMAYEKDRTDEGRESVLALIKELEAEHEAAGDIIKELQKLTNYHTPPADGCGTFVLTYQKLKDLEVDTFEHIHLENNILFKNL
;
A
#
# COMPACT_ATOMS: atom_id res chain seq x y z
N MET A 1 17.38 22.84 -10.54
CA MET A 1 17.05 23.39 -9.18
C MET A 1 16.11 22.37 -8.53
N THR A 2 16.51 21.76 -7.47
CA THR A 2 15.69 20.79 -6.73
C THR A 2 14.71 21.58 -5.88
N THR A 3 13.44 21.57 -6.24
CA THR A 3 12.40 22.12 -5.36
C THR A 3 12.24 21.16 -4.18
N ASP A 4 12.49 21.67 -2.97
CA ASP A 4 12.18 20.95 -1.73
C ASP A 4 10.67 20.73 -1.64
N PHE A 5 10.26 19.59 -1.08
CA PHE A 5 8.86 19.32 -0.74
C PHE A 5 8.34 20.34 0.28
N LYS A 6 7.04 20.58 0.21
CA LYS A 6 6.31 21.52 1.09
C LYS A 6 5.19 20.79 1.82
N LEU A 7 4.72 21.37 2.91
CA LEU A 7 3.56 20.84 3.65
C LEU A 7 2.26 20.84 2.84
N THR A 8 2.19 21.66 1.79
CA THR A 8 1.06 21.76 0.87
C THR A 8 1.08 20.73 -0.25
N ASP A 9 2.19 19.98 -0.42
CA ASP A 9 2.29 18.98 -1.47
C ASP A 9 1.48 17.74 -1.08
N LYS A 10 0.87 17.10 -2.08
CA LYS A 10 0.08 15.89 -1.88
C LYS A 10 0.99 14.71 -1.56
N ILE A 11 0.62 13.93 -0.54
CA ILE A 11 1.45 12.81 -0.08
C ILE A 11 1.65 11.73 -1.15
N GLY A 12 0.65 11.45 -1.98
CA GLY A 12 0.78 10.52 -3.10
C GLY A 12 1.76 11.03 -4.16
N ASP A 13 1.74 12.33 -4.47
CA ASP A 13 2.67 12.92 -5.44
C ASP A 13 4.11 12.91 -4.91
N ILE A 14 4.29 13.12 -3.60
CA ILE A 14 5.60 13.00 -2.94
C ILE A 14 6.17 11.58 -3.11
N VAL A 15 5.37 10.55 -2.84
CA VAL A 15 5.81 9.14 -2.99
C VAL A 15 6.07 8.78 -4.45
N ALA A 16 5.26 9.27 -5.39
CA ALA A 16 5.48 9.06 -6.82
C ALA A 16 6.83 9.64 -7.32
N ILE A 17 7.25 10.79 -6.78
CA ILE A 17 8.54 11.44 -7.10
C ILE A 17 9.70 10.81 -6.33
N PHE A 18 9.46 10.43 -5.08
CA PHE A 18 10.46 9.89 -4.16
C PHE A 18 9.90 8.68 -3.42
N PRO A 19 10.01 7.43 -3.96
CA PRO A 19 9.49 6.23 -3.34
C PRO A 19 9.99 5.98 -1.91
N GLY A 20 11.20 6.43 -1.58
CA GLY A 20 11.72 6.36 -0.21
C GLY A 20 10.90 7.14 0.84
N ALA A 21 9.96 8.01 0.39
CA ALA A 21 9.01 8.64 1.29
C ALA A 21 8.00 7.66 1.88
N ALA A 22 7.67 6.56 1.18
CA ALA A 22 6.72 5.54 1.65
C ALA A 22 7.12 5.01 3.02
N SER A 23 8.37 4.58 3.21
CA SER A 23 8.85 4.09 4.50
C SER A 23 8.75 5.16 5.60
N LEU A 24 9.08 6.41 5.30
CA LEU A 24 8.97 7.52 6.26
C LEU A 24 7.51 7.76 6.65
N PHE A 25 6.58 7.68 5.70
CA PHE A 25 5.16 7.85 5.96
C PHE A 25 4.58 6.68 6.76
N MET A 26 4.96 5.44 6.46
CA MET A 26 4.56 4.26 7.24
C MET A 26 5.06 4.34 8.69
N ASP A 27 6.33 4.68 8.91
CA ASP A 27 6.90 4.85 10.24
C ASP A 27 6.16 5.91 11.07
N ASN A 28 5.56 6.91 10.39
CA ASN A 28 4.78 7.98 11.00
C ASN A 28 3.26 7.76 10.86
N ARG A 29 2.78 6.58 10.43
CA ARG A 29 1.36 6.21 10.31
C ARG A 29 0.57 7.13 9.37
N ILE A 30 1.22 7.66 8.36
CA ILE A 30 0.61 8.50 7.35
C ILE A 30 0.18 7.63 6.18
N ASP A 31 -1.13 7.59 5.92
CA ASP A 31 -1.75 6.85 4.83
C ASP A 31 -1.50 7.58 3.50
N PHE A 32 -0.51 7.13 2.75
CA PHE A 32 -0.11 7.69 1.47
C PHE A 32 -0.75 6.99 0.26
N CYS A 33 -1.40 5.84 0.45
CA CYS A 33 -2.04 5.07 -0.62
C CYS A 33 -3.49 5.53 -0.88
N CYS A 34 -4.43 5.26 0.02
CA CYS A 34 -5.83 5.69 -0.12
C CYS A 34 -5.98 7.20 0.15
N GLY A 35 -5.21 7.73 1.09
CA GLY A 35 -5.18 9.14 1.44
C GLY A 35 -4.29 10.03 0.58
N GLY A 36 -3.73 9.53 -0.53
CA GLY A 36 -2.67 10.17 -1.31
C GLY A 36 -2.99 11.56 -1.88
N ASN A 37 -4.25 11.89 -2.05
CA ASN A 37 -4.69 13.20 -2.54
C ASN A 37 -4.63 14.33 -1.49
N ARG A 38 -4.43 14.00 -0.21
CA ARG A 38 -4.36 14.99 0.88
C ARG A 38 -3.01 15.71 0.90
N PRO A 39 -2.97 17.01 1.21
CA PRO A 39 -1.73 17.72 1.54
C PRO A 39 -1.03 17.08 2.73
N LEU A 40 0.31 17.12 2.76
CA LEU A 40 1.11 16.56 3.86
C LEU A 40 0.70 17.12 5.23
N GLU A 41 0.37 18.41 5.33
CA GLU A 41 -0.07 19.04 6.58
C GLU A 41 -1.40 18.50 7.12
N GLU A 42 -2.30 18.09 6.23
CA GLU A 42 -3.59 17.47 6.60
C GLU A 42 -3.40 16.00 6.96
N ALA A 43 -2.55 15.29 6.20
CA ALA A 43 -2.27 13.87 6.41
C ALA A 43 -1.58 13.59 7.75
N ILE A 44 -0.74 14.50 8.23
CA ILE A 44 -0.12 14.41 9.56
C ILE A 44 -1.18 14.57 10.67
N GLY A 45 -2.30 15.25 10.40
CA GLY A 45 -3.38 15.43 11.36
C GLY A 45 -2.95 16.21 12.63
N ASN A 46 -3.62 15.89 13.73
CA ASN A 46 -3.33 16.46 15.06
C ASN A 46 -2.44 15.53 15.92
N GLU A 47 -1.75 14.59 15.30
CA GLU A 47 -0.89 13.67 16.02
C GLU A 47 0.37 14.36 16.57
N THR A 48 1.05 13.70 17.49
CA THR A 48 2.26 14.19 18.18
C THR A 48 3.47 14.38 17.26
N ILE A 49 3.28 14.26 15.95
CA ILE A 49 4.31 14.36 14.93
C ILE A 49 4.67 15.83 14.71
N ASN A 50 5.93 16.17 14.87
CA ASN A 50 6.42 17.48 14.53
C ASN A 50 6.49 17.67 13.02
N LYS A 51 5.53 18.42 12.45
CA LYS A 51 5.44 18.67 10.99
C LYS A 51 6.73 19.22 10.39
N LYS A 52 7.45 20.09 11.11
CA LYS A 52 8.71 20.68 10.63
C LYS A 52 9.83 19.64 10.58
N ASP A 53 9.91 18.78 11.59
CA ASP A 53 10.94 17.74 11.65
C ASP A 53 10.70 16.66 10.60
N LEU A 54 9.43 16.25 10.39
CA LEU A 54 9.08 15.30 9.32
C LEU A 54 9.42 15.86 7.94
N LEU A 55 9.03 17.10 7.65
CA LEU A 55 9.34 17.76 6.38
C LEU A 55 10.86 17.89 6.17
N LYS A 56 11.59 18.21 7.23
CA LYS A 56 13.06 18.27 7.18
C LYS A 56 13.68 16.91 6.86
N GLN A 57 13.24 15.85 7.53
CA GLN A 57 13.70 14.47 7.25
C GLN A 57 13.40 14.06 5.82
N LEU A 58 12.17 14.34 5.34
CA LEU A 58 11.74 14.05 3.98
C LEU A 58 12.68 14.70 2.95
N ASN A 59 12.97 15.99 3.10
CA ASN A 59 13.83 16.73 2.16
C ASN A 59 15.29 16.28 2.22
N ILE A 60 15.79 15.92 3.41
CA ILE A 60 17.15 15.36 3.55
C ILE A 60 17.25 14.03 2.80
N ARG A 61 16.32 13.09 3.05
CA ARG A 61 16.30 11.77 2.39
C ARG A 61 16.12 11.89 0.88
N HIS A 62 15.28 12.82 0.42
CA HIS A 62 15.09 13.09 -1.00
C HIS A 62 16.37 13.59 -1.68
N LYS A 63 17.10 14.50 -1.02
CA LYS A 63 18.39 14.96 -1.52
C LYS A 63 19.40 13.81 -1.61
N GLU A 64 19.53 13.01 -0.56
CA GLU A 64 20.42 11.85 -0.55
C GLU A 64 20.07 10.81 -1.64
N PHE A 65 18.79 10.63 -1.92
CA PHE A 65 18.31 9.77 -3.01
C PHE A 65 18.77 10.28 -4.37
N LYS A 66 18.65 11.59 -4.62
CA LYS A 66 19.11 12.23 -5.87
C LYS A 66 20.62 12.20 -6.04
N ASP A 67 21.35 12.45 -4.95
CA ASP A 67 22.82 12.49 -4.96
C ASP A 67 23.43 11.09 -5.24
N LYS A 68 22.69 10.00 -5.01
CA LYS A 68 23.13 8.62 -5.24
C LYS A 68 22.96 8.15 -6.69
N GLU A 69 22.37 8.95 -7.60
CA GLU A 69 22.06 8.58 -8.99
C GLU A 69 21.40 7.16 -9.09
N VAL A 70 20.51 6.83 -8.14
CA VAL A 70 19.80 5.56 -8.18
C VAL A 70 18.94 5.51 -9.43
N GLU A 71 19.11 4.49 -10.26
CA GLU A 71 18.19 4.24 -11.36
C GLU A 71 16.78 4.01 -10.80
N PHE A 72 15.92 4.95 -11.07
CA PHE A 72 14.54 4.96 -10.61
C PHE A 72 13.61 5.08 -11.82
N ILE A 73 12.60 4.22 -11.86
CA ILE A 73 11.57 4.30 -12.89
C ILE A 73 10.54 5.33 -12.43
N ASP A 74 10.45 6.44 -13.17
CA ASP A 74 9.37 7.42 -12.97
C ASP A 74 8.08 6.88 -13.60
N TRP A 75 7.31 6.13 -12.81
CA TRP A 75 6.07 5.50 -13.26
C TRP A 75 5.03 6.50 -13.75
N ALA A 76 5.09 7.76 -13.31
CA ALA A 76 4.18 8.79 -13.79
C ALA A 76 4.42 9.17 -15.26
N ARG A 77 5.59 8.82 -15.83
CA ARG A 77 5.95 9.03 -17.22
C ARG A 77 5.83 7.79 -18.09
N GLU A 78 5.58 6.66 -17.48
CA GLU A 78 5.42 5.41 -18.20
C GLU A 78 3.98 5.22 -18.69
N THR A 79 3.80 4.33 -19.66
CA THR A 79 2.46 4.01 -20.16
C THR A 79 1.64 3.21 -19.14
N PRO A 80 0.30 3.37 -19.10
CA PRO A 80 -0.57 2.54 -18.27
C PRO A 80 -0.30 1.05 -18.41
N THR A 81 -0.16 0.55 -19.63
CA THR A 81 0.15 -0.87 -19.92
C THR A 81 1.46 -1.32 -19.26
N LYS A 82 2.51 -0.46 -19.24
CA LYS A 82 3.80 -0.82 -18.63
C LYS A 82 3.70 -0.87 -17.11
N LEU A 83 2.98 0.08 -16.51
CA LEU A 83 2.74 0.09 -15.08
C LEU A 83 1.89 -1.10 -14.62
N ILE A 84 0.80 -1.41 -15.34
CA ILE A 84 -0.03 -2.60 -15.09
C ILE A 84 0.82 -3.87 -15.09
N ARG A 85 1.69 -4.06 -16.08
CA ARG A 85 2.59 -5.24 -16.10
C ARG A 85 3.49 -5.28 -14.87
N HIS A 86 4.04 -4.15 -14.46
CA HIS A 86 4.84 -4.08 -13.25
C HIS A 86 4.03 -4.48 -12.01
N VAL A 87 2.82 -3.95 -11.85
CA VAL A 87 1.92 -4.30 -10.73
C VAL A 87 1.66 -5.81 -10.70
N VAL A 88 1.32 -6.40 -11.85
CA VAL A 88 1.05 -7.86 -11.94
C VAL A 88 2.32 -8.69 -11.66
N ASP A 89 3.44 -8.34 -12.25
CA ASP A 89 4.69 -9.09 -12.14
C ASP A 89 5.32 -9.01 -10.74
N THR A 90 5.06 -7.94 -9.99
CA THR A 90 5.60 -7.71 -8.64
C THR A 90 4.56 -7.98 -7.56
N HIS A 91 3.56 -7.13 -7.44
CA HIS A 91 2.61 -7.13 -6.31
C HIS A 91 1.62 -8.31 -6.38
N HIS A 92 0.99 -8.56 -7.54
CA HIS A 92 0.08 -9.71 -7.66
C HIS A 92 0.82 -11.04 -7.49
N ASN A 93 2.02 -11.15 -8.08
CA ASN A 93 2.83 -12.34 -7.90
C ASN A 93 3.23 -12.54 -6.42
N TYR A 94 3.60 -11.47 -5.72
CA TYR A 94 3.89 -11.51 -4.29
C TYR A 94 2.65 -11.96 -3.50
N LEU A 95 1.50 -11.31 -3.69
CA LEU A 95 0.26 -11.62 -2.98
C LEU A 95 -0.20 -13.06 -3.22
N ASN A 96 -0.20 -13.52 -4.47
CA ASN A 96 -0.57 -14.91 -4.81
C ASN A 96 0.31 -15.96 -4.12
N ASN A 97 1.58 -15.65 -3.90
CA ASN A 97 2.51 -16.56 -3.22
C ASN A 97 2.46 -16.46 -1.69
N GLU A 98 2.31 -15.26 -1.15
CA GLU A 98 2.45 -15.04 0.30
C GLU A 98 1.11 -15.15 1.05
N LEU A 99 -0.03 -14.80 0.45
CA LEU A 99 -1.31 -14.90 1.15
C LEU A 99 -1.60 -16.31 1.70
N PRO A 100 -1.43 -17.42 0.94
CA PRO A 100 -1.60 -18.77 1.49
C PRO A 100 -0.63 -19.08 2.64
N ARG A 101 0.65 -18.68 2.50
CA ARG A 101 1.70 -18.94 3.49
C ARG A 101 1.45 -18.21 4.80
N ILE A 102 1.05 -16.94 4.71
CA ILE A 102 0.71 -16.13 5.90
C ILE A 102 -0.53 -16.72 6.59
N SER A 103 -1.51 -17.25 5.83
CA SER A 103 -2.69 -17.92 6.40
C SER A 103 -2.29 -19.11 7.28
N GLU A 104 -1.36 -19.94 6.81
CA GLU A 104 -0.84 -21.06 7.59
C GLU A 104 -0.12 -20.61 8.87
N LEU A 105 0.68 -19.55 8.77
CA LEU A 105 1.40 -18.97 9.92
C LEU A 105 0.45 -18.38 10.94
N VAL A 106 -0.52 -17.60 10.52
CA VAL A 106 -1.54 -16.99 11.41
C VAL A 106 -2.37 -18.06 12.12
N LEU A 107 -2.78 -19.12 11.41
CA LEU A 107 -3.45 -20.26 12.01
C LEU A 107 -2.55 -20.98 13.03
N LYS A 108 -1.26 -21.17 12.67
CA LYS A 108 -0.30 -21.86 13.54
C LYS A 108 -0.10 -21.13 14.87
N ILE A 109 0.11 -19.82 14.85
CA ILE A 109 0.28 -19.06 16.08
C ILE A 109 -1.01 -19.02 16.90
N LEU A 110 -2.18 -18.97 16.28
CA LEU A 110 -3.46 -19.08 16.96
C LEU A 110 -3.60 -20.41 17.69
N GLN A 111 -3.27 -21.54 17.02
CA GLN A 111 -3.36 -22.87 17.62
C GLN A 111 -2.45 -23.05 18.84
N VAL A 112 -1.25 -22.48 18.80
CA VAL A 112 -0.23 -22.66 19.84
C VAL A 112 -0.40 -21.65 20.98
N HIS A 113 -0.70 -20.40 20.65
CA HIS A 113 -0.68 -19.29 21.60
C HIS A 113 -2.07 -18.67 21.90
N GLY A 114 -3.12 -19.10 21.22
CA GLY A 114 -4.45 -18.47 21.34
C GLY A 114 -5.06 -18.48 22.75
N LEU A 115 -4.63 -19.40 23.64
CA LEU A 115 -5.08 -19.40 25.05
C LEU A 115 -4.41 -18.31 25.87
N THR A 116 -3.16 -17.97 25.59
CA THR A 116 -2.39 -16.92 26.28
C THR A 116 -2.47 -15.57 25.58
N HIS A 117 -2.78 -15.59 24.27
CA HIS A 117 -2.91 -14.44 23.37
C HIS A 117 -4.27 -14.44 22.67
N PRO A 118 -5.37 -14.13 23.39
CA PRO A 118 -6.73 -14.21 22.85
C PRO A 118 -6.98 -13.25 21.66
N GLU A 119 -6.20 -12.17 21.53
CA GLU A 119 -6.22 -11.27 20.39
C GLU A 119 -5.97 -11.99 19.05
N LEU A 120 -5.25 -13.11 19.05
CA LEU A 120 -4.97 -13.91 17.85
C LEU A 120 -6.22 -14.47 17.19
N PHE A 121 -7.32 -14.68 17.92
CA PHE A 121 -8.60 -15.05 17.29
C PHE A 121 -9.09 -13.94 16.35
N LYS A 122 -8.95 -12.69 16.77
CA LYS A 122 -9.37 -11.55 15.97
C LYS A 122 -8.37 -11.29 14.83
N VAL A 123 -7.08 -11.42 15.07
CA VAL A 123 -6.03 -11.36 14.03
C VAL A 123 -6.30 -12.38 12.93
N HIS A 124 -6.56 -13.63 13.29
CA HIS A 124 -6.88 -14.69 12.33
C HIS A 124 -8.15 -14.37 11.52
N LYS A 125 -9.20 -13.88 12.17
CA LYS A 125 -10.45 -13.51 11.49
C LYS A 125 -10.23 -12.39 10.48
N LEU A 126 -9.54 -11.31 10.89
CA LEU A 126 -9.28 -10.15 10.04
C LEU A 126 -8.35 -10.50 8.89
N TYR A 127 -7.30 -11.29 9.16
CA TYR A 127 -6.40 -11.73 8.12
C TYR A 127 -7.12 -12.54 7.02
N ASN A 128 -7.99 -13.47 7.39
CA ASN A 128 -8.74 -14.25 6.40
C ASN A 128 -9.77 -13.40 5.64
N ALA A 129 -10.36 -12.39 6.27
CA ALA A 129 -11.19 -11.41 5.57
C ALA A 129 -10.35 -10.63 4.54
N LEU A 130 -9.22 -10.05 4.96
CA LEU A 130 -8.29 -9.35 4.07
C LEU A 130 -7.84 -10.24 2.90
N ARG A 131 -7.46 -11.48 3.18
CA ARG A 131 -7.06 -12.44 2.15
C ARG A 131 -8.14 -12.64 1.11
N THR A 132 -9.40 -12.87 1.54
CA THR A 132 -10.53 -13.10 0.64
C THR A 132 -10.80 -11.88 -0.24
N GLU A 133 -10.76 -10.69 0.33
CA GLU A 133 -10.91 -9.43 -0.41
C GLU A 133 -9.78 -9.25 -1.43
N LEU A 134 -8.52 -9.40 -1.02
CA LEU A 134 -7.38 -9.27 -1.93
C LEU A 134 -7.40 -10.30 -3.06
N GLU A 135 -7.66 -11.60 -2.76
CA GLU A 135 -7.74 -12.64 -3.81
C GLU A 135 -8.84 -12.33 -4.84
N GLY A 136 -10.00 -11.84 -4.42
CA GLY A 136 -11.09 -11.42 -5.31
C GLY A 136 -10.74 -10.17 -6.13
N HIS A 137 -10.09 -9.21 -5.48
CA HIS A 137 -9.61 -7.95 -6.03
C HIS A 137 -8.62 -8.18 -7.20
N LEU A 138 -7.57 -8.99 -6.99
CA LEU A 138 -6.60 -9.31 -8.03
C LEU A 138 -7.27 -9.93 -9.28
N VAL A 139 -8.24 -10.82 -9.08
CA VAL A 139 -8.99 -11.44 -10.20
C VAL A 139 -9.79 -10.38 -10.96
N LYS A 140 -10.44 -9.45 -10.27
CA LYS A 140 -11.22 -8.37 -10.87
C LYS A 140 -10.33 -7.43 -11.69
N GLU A 141 -9.17 -7.07 -11.18
CA GLU A 141 -8.18 -6.25 -11.88
C GLU A 141 -7.68 -6.91 -13.16
N GLU A 142 -7.16 -8.12 -13.05
CA GLU A 142 -6.57 -8.82 -14.19
C GLU A 142 -7.58 -9.20 -15.26
N ARG A 143 -8.85 -9.48 -14.90
CA ARG A 143 -9.87 -9.95 -15.83
C ARG A 143 -10.74 -8.86 -16.41
N ILE A 144 -10.89 -7.74 -15.71
CA ILE A 144 -11.85 -6.70 -16.07
C ILE A 144 -11.19 -5.34 -16.19
N ILE A 145 -10.55 -4.86 -15.12
CA ILE A 145 -10.13 -3.45 -15.02
C ILE A 145 -8.90 -3.17 -15.87
N PHE A 146 -7.83 -3.96 -15.71
CA PHE A 146 -6.61 -3.76 -16.50
C PHE A 146 -6.83 -3.94 -18.01
N PRO A 147 -7.59 -4.95 -18.48
CA PRO A 147 -7.98 -5.00 -19.89
C PRO A 147 -8.75 -3.77 -20.37
N ALA A 148 -9.67 -3.24 -19.56
CA ALA A 148 -10.42 -2.03 -19.92
C ALA A 148 -9.50 -0.79 -20.01
N ILE A 149 -8.57 -0.62 -19.05
CA ILE A 149 -7.58 0.47 -19.09
C ILE A 149 -6.68 0.34 -20.33
N MET A 150 -6.18 -0.87 -20.64
CA MET A 150 -5.34 -1.12 -21.80
C MET A 150 -6.07 -0.90 -23.13
N ALA A 151 -7.38 -1.17 -23.19
CA ALA A 151 -8.21 -0.85 -24.35
C ALA A 151 -8.38 0.67 -24.48
N TYR A 152 -8.72 1.36 -23.40
CA TYR A 152 -8.85 2.81 -23.37
C TYR A 152 -7.53 3.51 -23.74
N GLU A 153 -6.39 3.01 -23.30
CA GLU A 153 -5.08 3.57 -23.68
C GLU A 153 -4.89 3.64 -25.21
N LYS A 154 -5.43 2.68 -25.96
CA LYS A 154 -5.34 2.60 -27.42
C LYS A 154 -6.35 3.50 -28.11
N ASP A 155 -7.59 3.47 -27.69
CA ASP A 155 -8.72 4.04 -28.45
C ASP A 155 -9.09 5.45 -27.98
N ARG A 156 -8.82 5.82 -26.71
CA ARG A 156 -9.03 7.15 -26.13
C ARG A 156 -10.43 7.75 -26.37
N THR A 157 -11.47 6.91 -26.40
CA THR A 157 -12.86 7.36 -26.59
C THR A 157 -13.46 7.87 -25.28
N ASP A 158 -14.39 8.83 -25.34
CA ASP A 158 -15.09 9.35 -24.15
C ASP A 158 -15.88 8.25 -23.43
N GLU A 159 -16.57 7.38 -24.20
CA GLU A 159 -17.32 6.24 -23.65
C GLU A 159 -16.40 5.24 -22.93
N GLY A 160 -15.23 4.95 -23.53
CA GLY A 160 -14.21 4.10 -22.88
C GLY A 160 -13.70 4.72 -21.58
N ARG A 161 -13.48 6.04 -21.56
CA ARG A 161 -13.06 6.76 -20.37
C ARG A 161 -14.11 6.69 -19.26
N GLU A 162 -15.37 6.95 -19.56
CA GLU A 162 -16.46 6.88 -18.56
C GLU A 162 -16.58 5.47 -17.98
N SER A 163 -16.50 4.45 -18.82
CA SER A 163 -16.52 3.05 -18.38
C SER A 163 -15.38 2.71 -17.44
N VAL A 164 -14.15 3.11 -17.77
CA VAL A 164 -12.96 2.88 -16.93
C VAL A 164 -13.08 3.61 -15.60
N LEU A 165 -13.51 4.88 -15.60
CA LEU A 165 -13.68 5.66 -14.36
C LEU A 165 -14.74 5.07 -13.43
N ALA A 166 -15.81 4.47 -13.97
CA ALA A 166 -16.81 3.78 -13.16
C ALA A 166 -16.20 2.55 -12.44
N LEU A 167 -15.39 1.75 -13.14
CA LEU A 167 -14.68 0.59 -12.57
C LEU A 167 -13.67 1.01 -11.50
N ILE A 168 -12.91 2.07 -11.76
CA ILE A 168 -11.93 2.62 -10.81
C ILE A 168 -12.59 3.03 -9.50
N LYS A 169 -13.74 3.68 -9.55
CA LYS A 169 -14.46 4.10 -8.35
C LYS A 169 -14.83 2.93 -7.42
N GLU A 170 -15.21 1.79 -8.00
CA GLU A 170 -15.47 0.58 -7.21
C GLU A 170 -14.19 0.05 -6.59
N LEU A 171 -13.09 0.06 -7.36
CA LEU A 171 -11.80 -0.42 -6.92
C LEU A 171 -11.22 0.41 -5.77
N GLU A 172 -11.30 1.74 -5.86
CA GLU A 172 -10.87 2.64 -4.79
C GLU A 172 -11.61 2.35 -3.47
N ALA A 173 -12.91 2.00 -3.52
CA ALA A 173 -13.65 1.60 -2.32
C ALA A 173 -13.16 0.26 -1.73
N GLU A 174 -12.75 -0.69 -2.57
CA GLU A 174 -12.12 -1.95 -2.11
C GLU A 174 -10.75 -1.67 -1.47
N HIS A 175 -9.95 -0.75 -2.03
CA HIS A 175 -8.69 -0.29 -1.45
C HIS A 175 -8.87 0.32 -0.06
N GLU A 176 -9.88 1.17 0.13
CA GLU A 176 -10.20 1.75 1.44
C GLU A 176 -10.57 0.66 2.45
N ALA A 177 -11.41 -0.29 2.05
CA ALA A 177 -11.83 -1.41 2.92
C ALA A 177 -10.64 -2.29 3.33
N ALA A 178 -9.75 -2.64 2.39
CA ALA A 178 -8.53 -3.39 2.68
C ALA A 178 -7.59 -2.60 3.61
N GLY A 179 -7.41 -1.31 3.34
CA GLY A 179 -6.63 -0.40 4.19
C GLY A 179 -7.15 -0.33 5.63
N ASP A 180 -8.47 -0.33 5.83
CA ASP A 180 -9.08 -0.31 7.16
C ASP A 180 -8.86 -1.63 7.92
N ILE A 181 -8.93 -2.78 7.24
CA ILE A 181 -8.59 -4.08 7.84
C ILE A 181 -7.11 -4.10 8.26
N ILE A 182 -6.20 -3.62 7.42
CA ILE A 182 -4.77 -3.54 7.73
C ILE A 182 -4.53 -2.64 8.95
N LYS A 183 -5.15 -1.47 9.03
CA LYS A 183 -5.05 -0.57 10.18
C LYS A 183 -5.57 -1.22 11.47
N GLU A 184 -6.59 -2.07 11.38
CA GLU A 184 -7.08 -2.81 12.55
C GLU A 184 -6.11 -3.92 12.96
N LEU A 185 -5.52 -4.65 11.99
CA LEU A 185 -4.45 -5.62 12.24
C LEU A 185 -3.22 -4.97 12.89
N GLN A 186 -2.79 -3.80 12.43
CA GLN A 186 -1.72 -3.02 13.05
C GLN A 186 -1.98 -2.79 14.55
N LYS A 187 -3.18 -2.30 14.90
CA LYS A 187 -3.55 -2.01 16.30
C LYS A 187 -3.54 -3.27 17.16
N LEU A 188 -4.11 -4.38 16.66
CA LEU A 188 -4.19 -5.65 17.39
C LEU A 188 -2.82 -6.29 17.60
N THR A 189 -1.90 -6.11 16.67
CA THR A 189 -0.55 -6.68 16.73
C THR A 189 0.47 -5.72 17.35
N ASN A 190 0.01 -4.64 17.97
CA ASN A 190 0.89 -3.57 18.45
C ASN A 190 1.92 -3.17 17.38
N TYR A 191 1.43 -2.85 16.17
CA TYR A 191 2.23 -2.50 14.99
C TYR A 191 3.25 -3.58 14.63
N HIS A 192 2.77 -4.84 14.58
CA HIS A 192 3.56 -6.03 14.27
C HIS A 192 4.74 -6.27 15.23
N THR A 193 4.59 -5.82 16.49
CA THR A 193 5.57 -6.05 17.55
C THR A 193 5.26 -7.38 18.25
N PRO A 194 6.11 -8.41 18.10
CA PRO A 194 5.88 -9.69 18.75
C PRO A 194 5.93 -9.54 20.29
N PRO A 195 5.09 -10.29 21.03
CA PRO A 195 5.18 -10.31 22.50
C PRO A 195 6.49 -10.97 22.96
N ALA A 196 6.92 -10.64 24.18
CA ALA A 196 8.20 -11.10 24.72
C ALA A 196 8.29 -12.63 24.88
N ASP A 197 7.16 -13.32 25.06
CA ASP A 197 7.00 -14.77 25.13
C ASP A 197 6.68 -15.43 23.78
N GLY A 198 6.70 -14.65 22.70
CA GLY A 198 6.45 -15.13 21.35
C GLY A 198 7.57 -16.05 20.84
N CYS A 199 7.19 -17.21 20.31
CA CYS A 199 8.14 -18.13 19.68
C CYS A 199 8.64 -17.62 18.31
N GLY A 200 9.64 -18.29 17.71
CA GLY A 200 10.16 -17.92 16.40
C GLY A 200 9.10 -17.85 15.29
N THR A 201 8.09 -18.73 15.33
CA THR A 201 6.96 -18.67 14.38
C THR A 201 6.11 -17.43 14.60
N PHE A 202 5.92 -17.01 15.85
CA PHE A 202 5.18 -15.79 16.18
C PHE A 202 5.89 -14.55 15.59
N VAL A 203 7.20 -14.46 15.81
CA VAL A 203 8.05 -13.38 15.25
C VAL A 203 7.95 -13.36 13.73
N LEU A 204 8.12 -14.53 13.09
CA LEU A 204 8.02 -14.65 11.62
C LEU A 204 6.63 -14.23 11.10
N THR A 205 5.55 -14.64 11.79
CA THR A 205 4.18 -14.28 11.38
C THR A 205 3.99 -12.78 11.39
N TYR A 206 4.44 -12.10 12.45
CA TYR A 206 4.27 -10.65 12.55
C TYR A 206 5.15 -9.90 11.53
N GLN A 207 6.36 -10.41 11.25
CA GLN A 207 7.16 -9.86 10.16
C GLN A 207 6.47 -10.01 8.80
N LYS A 208 5.87 -11.18 8.52
CA LYS A 208 5.14 -11.42 7.28
C LYS A 208 3.88 -10.56 7.14
N LEU A 209 3.17 -10.30 8.24
CA LEU A 209 2.05 -9.36 8.23
C LEU A 209 2.52 -7.92 7.93
N LYS A 210 3.67 -7.52 8.46
CA LYS A 210 4.29 -6.23 8.14
C LYS A 210 4.70 -6.14 6.66
N ASP A 211 5.34 -7.19 6.14
CA ASP A 211 5.77 -7.22 4.73
C ASP A 211 4.55 -7.14 3.79
N LEU A 212 3.45 -7.82 4.13
CA LEU A 212 2.18 -7.76 3.42
C LEU A 212 1.59 -6.36 3.40
N GLU A 213 1.60 -5.67 4.55
CA GLU A 213 1.14 -4.29 4.66
C GLU A 213 1.94 -3.36 3.74
N VAL A 214 3.28 -3.47 3.78
CA VAL A 214 4.17 -2.65 2.94
C VAL A 214 3.84 -2.84 1.47
N ASP A 215 3.81 -4.09 1.01
CA ASP A 215 3.54 -4.44 -0.39
C ASP A 215 2.15 -3.96 -0.82
N THR A 216 1.12 -4.20 0.00
CA THR A 216 -0.26 -3.78 -0.32
C THR A 216 -0.38 -2.25 -0.42
N PHE A 217 0.29 -1.49 0.44
CA PHE A 217 0.25 -0.03 0.38
C PHE A 217 1.01 0.53 -0.83
N GLU A 218 2.13 -0.08 -1.21
CA GLU A 218 2.86 0.29 -2.43
C GLU A 218 2.05 -0.05 -3.68
N HIS A 219 1.41 -1.22 -3.72
CA HIS A 219 0.50 -1.65 -4.78
C HIS A 219 -0.64 -0.62 -4.96
N ILE A 220 -1.43 -0.38 -3.92
CA ILE A 220 -2.53 0.60 -3.95
C ILE A 220 -2.03 2.01 -4.33
N HIS A 221 -0.83 2.40 -3.89
CA HIS A 221 -0.25 3.70 -4.25
C HIS A 221 0.01 3.81 -5.75
N LEU A 222 0.61 2.78 -6.36
CA LEU A 222 0.88 2.76 -7.81
C LEU A 222 -0.40 2.91 -8.63
N GLU A 223 -1.49 2.33 -8.15
CA GLU A 223 -2.79 2.40 -8.81
C GLU A 223 -3.50 3.72 -8.56
N ASN A 224 -3.83 4.03 -7.32
CA ASN A 224 -4.61 5.22 -6.96
C ASN A 224 -3.90 6.52 -7.29
N ASN A 225 -2.58 6.58 -7.11
CA ASN A 225 -1.83 7.83 -7.17
C ASN A 225 -1.05 8.03 -8.48
N ILE A 226 -0.89 6.98 -9.27
CA ILE A 226 -0.17 7.05 -10.55
C ILE A 226 -1.04 6.54 -11.71
N LEU A 227 -1.46 5.26 -11.70
CA LEU A 227 -2.18 4.67 -12.82
C LEU A 227 -3.50 5.40 -13.10
N PHE A 228 -4.35 5.53 -12.09
CA PHE A 228 -5.69 6.11 -12.23
C PHE A 228 -5.69 7.62 -12.46
N LYS A 229 -4.66 8.32 -11.99
CA LYS A 229 -4.52 9.77 -12.25
C LYS A 229 -4.11 10.07 -13.70
N ASN A 230 -3.52 9.12 -14.40
CA ASN A 230 -3.02 9.29 -15.77
C ASN A 230 -4.06 8.90 -16.84
N LEU A 231 -5.30 8.57 -16.46
CA LEU A 231 -6.42 8.23 -17.33
C LEU A 231 -7.35 9.41 -17.52
#